data_31e6f53631e43021043c0b5723a22db7
#
_entry.id   31e6f53631e43021043c0b5723a22db7
#
_cell.length_a   1.000
_cell.length_b   1.000
_cell.length_c   1.000
_cell.angle_alpha   90.00
_cell.angle_beta   90.00
_cell.angle_gamma   90.00
#
_symmetry.space_group_name_H-M   'P 1'
#
loop_
_entity.id
_entity.type
_entity.pdbx_description
1 polymer ?
#
loop_
_entity_poly.entity_id
_entity_poly.type
_entity_poly.pdbx_seq_one_letter_code
_entity_poly.pdbx_strand_id
1 'polypeptide(L)'
;MTQKSSDTGIRLAQTADADTIWNILKGEIEVMRQAGRDQWQKGYPNPEVVAADIAAHRGMVMVCDDTIVGYCALITTGDPCYDNIWDGQWLTTSNSSNCRYSVVHRIGIDASLTGQGLAQQFLKLLLEESRQRGCESMRIDTNEDNVQMLHILPKMGFTRCGIVRVEDGPRHAFEQLL
;
A
#
# COMPACT_ATOMS: atom_id res chain seq x y z
N MET A 1 31.82 11.38 14.08
CA MET A 1 31.27 10.34 13.17
C MET A 1 29.97 10.87 12.59
N THR A 2 30.00 11.35 11.36
CA THR A 2 28.82 11.80 10.62
C THR A 2 27.97 10.58 10.28
N GLN A 3 26.81 10.46 10.91
CA GLN A 3 25.78 9.50 10.54
C GLN A 3 25.40 9.81 9.09
N LYS A 4 25.79 8.91 8.16
CA LYS A 4 25.39 9.00 6.75
C LYS A 4 23.86 8.87 6.77
N SER A 5 23.13 9.95 6.47
CA SER A 5 21.69 9.87 6.23
C SER A 5 21.50 8.90 5.08
N SER A 6 20.86 7.78 5.33
CA SER A 6 20.49 6.85 4.25
C SER A 6 19.58 7.60 3.29
N ASP A 7 19.96 7.64 2.02
CA ASP A 7 19.14 8.27 0.98
C ASP A 7 17.93 7.37 0.73
N THR A 8 16.76 7.80 1.21
CA THR A 8 15.53 7.04 1.13
C THR A 8 14.51 7.80 0.29
N GLY A 9 13.99 7.16 -0.75
CA GLY A 9 13.03 7.75 -1.66
C GLY A 9 12.08 6.72 -2.25
N ILE A 10 11.20 7.20 -3.13
CA ILE A 10 10.32 6.34 -3.93
C ILE A 10 10.46 6.67 -5.40
N ARG A 11 10.20 5.69 -6.24
CA ARG A 11 10.11 5.86 -7.69
C ARG A 11 9.13 4.86 -8.31
N LEU A 12 8.75 5.10 -9.54
CA LEU A 12 8.03 4.10 -10.34
C LEU A 12 8.85 2.83 -10.48
N ALA A 13 8.18 1.70 -10.35
CA ALA A 13 8.74 0.39 -10.63
C ALA A 13 8.98 0.21 -12.13
N GLN A 14 10.08 -0.45 -12.46
CA GLN A 14 10.48 -0.79 -13.82
C GLN A 14 10.42 -2.30 -14.02
N THR A 15 10.40 -2.74 -15.28
CA THR A 15 10.36 -4.17 -15.59
C THR A 15 11.55 -4.94 -14.96
N ALA A 16 12.72 -4.32 -14.90
CA ALA A 16 13.90 -4.91 -14.26
C ALA A 16 13.75 -5.13 -12.75
N ASP A 17 12.79 -4.46 -12.10
CA ASP A 17 12.54 -4.59 -10.65
C ASP A 17 11.60 -5.77 -10.32
N ALA A 18 10.96 -6.39 -11.31
CA ALA A 18 9.85 -7.34 -11.11
C ALA A 18 10.23 -8.51 -10.18
N ASP A 19 11.40 -9.10 -10.36
CA ASP A 19 11.86 -10.22 -9.53
C ASP A 19 12.11 -9.78 -8.07
N THR A 20 12.70 -8.61 -7.87
CA THR A 20 12.94 -8.03 -6.54
C THR A 20 11.61 -7.74 -5.84
N ILE A 21 10.66 -7.11 -6.55
CA ILE A 21 9.32 -6.83 -6.04
C ILE A 21 8.61 -8.13 -5.65
N TRP A 22 8.66 -9.14 -6.51
CA TRP A 22 8.03 -10.42 -6.23
C TRP A 22 8.65 -11.10 -4.99
N ASN A 23 9.96 -11.02 -4.82
CA ASN A 23 10.62 -11.57 -3.63
C ASN A 23 10.16 -10.86 -2.35
N ILE A 24 9.97 -9.54 -2.38
CA ILE A 24 9.41 -8.78 -1.24
C ILE A 24 7.99 -9.26 -0.92
N LEU A 25 7.10 -9.30 -1.91
CA LEU A 25 5.71 -9.73 -1.69
C LEU A 25 5.62 -11.19 -1.23
N LYS A 26 6.44 -12.07 -1.80
CA LYS A 26 6.51 -13.48 -1.37
C LYS A 26 6.97 -13.60 0.08
N GLY A 27 7.90 -12.77 0.51
CA GLY A 27 8.33 -12.69 1.91
C GLY A 27 7.20 -12.28 2.84
N GLU A 28 6.42 -11.27 2.47
CA GLU A 28 5.24 -10.83 3.24
C GLU A 28 4.13 -11.89 3.29
N ILE A 29 3.87 -12.58 2.16
CA ILE A 29 2.92 -13.70 2.12
C ILE A 29 3.32 -14.79 3.12
N GLU A 30 4.61 -15.12 3.19
CA GLU A 30 5.13 -16.12 4.11
C GLU A 30 5.03 -15.65 5.58
N VAL A 31 5.34 -14.39 5.87
CA VAL A 31 5.16 -13.80 7.21
C VAL A 31 3.71 -13.88 7.64
N MET A 32 2.77 -13.53 6.75
CA MET A 32 1.33 -13.64 7.04
C MET A 32 0.91 -15.09 7.29
N ARG A 33 1.40 -16.03 6.49
CA ARG A 33 1.13 -17.46 6.65
C ARG A 33 1.61 -17.99 8.00
N GLN A 34 2.83 -17.64 8.40
CA GLN A 34 3.39 -18.05 9.70
C GLN A 34 2.63 -17.44 10.88
N ALA A 35 2.05 -16.25 10.70
CA ALA A 35 1.20 -15.60 11.69
C ALA A 35 -0.25 -16.14 11.71
N GLY A 36 -0.58 -17.12 10.86
CA GLY A 36 -1.93 -17.70 10.76
C GLY A 36 -2.96 -16.76 10.15
N ARG A 37 -2.53 -15.78 9.33
CA ARG A 37 -3.42 -14.82 8.65
C ARG A 37 -3.88 -15.35 7.31
N ASP A 38 -5.14 -15.06 6.95
CA ASP A 38 -5.73 -15.49 5.67
C ASP A 38 -5.41 -14.56 4.52
N GLN A 39 -5.00 -13.32 4.79
CA GLN A 39 -4.67 -12.33 3.77
C GLN A 39 -3.55 -12.86 2.87
N TRP A 40 -3.74 -12.75 1.55
CA TRP A 40 -2.78 -13.15 0.51
C TRP A 40 -2.46 -14.65 0.45
N GLN A 41 -3.28 -15.52 1.02
CA GLN A 41 -3.02 -16.97 1.06
C GLN A 41 -3.67 -17.77 -0.10
N LYS A 42 -4.39 -17.09 -1.02
CA LYS A 42 -5.17 -17.71 -2.11
C LYS A 42 -4.58 -17.47 -3.51
N GLY A 43 -3.26 -17.34 -3.61
CA GLY A 43 -2.58 -17.12 -4.90
C GLY A 43 -2.57 -15.67 -5.40
N TYR A 44 -2.93 -14.73 -4.56
CA TYR A 44 -2.86 -13.29 -4.80
C TYR A 44 -2.14 -12.61 -3.61
N PRO A 45 -1.23 -11.63 -3.85
CA PRO A 45 -0.67 -11.23 -5.16
C PRO A 45 0.20 -12.33 -5.80
N ASN A 46 0.55 -12.13 -7.08
CA ASN A 46 1.38 -13.05 -7.86
C ASN A 46 2.26 -12.25 -8.85
N PRO A 47 3.21 -12.87 -9.56
CA PRO A 47 4.07 -12.19 -10.52
C PRO A 47 3.32 -11.47 -11.64
N GLU A 48 2.19 -12.02 -12.10
CA GLU A 48 1.35 -11.44 -13.16
C GLU A 48 0.75 -10.11 -12.71
N VAL A 49 0.32 -10.01 -11.47
CA VAL A 49 -0.20 -8.77 -10.87
C VAL A 49 0.91 -7.71 -10.79
N VAL A 50 2.12 -8.10 -10.40
CA VAL A 50 3.30 -7.19 -10.39
C VAL A 50 3.59 -6.67 -11.78
N ALA A 51 3.63 -7.55 -12.79
CA ALA A 51 3.86 -7.15 -14.18
C ALA A 51 2.77 -6.20 -14.68
N ALA A 52 1.49 -6.45 -14.34
CA ALA A 52 0.37 -5.58 -14.69
C ALA A 52 0.48 -4.20 -14.02
N ASP A 53 0.89 -4.14 -12.75
CA ASP A 53 1.10 -2.88 -12.04
C ASP A 53 2.23 -2.05 -12.67
N ILE A 54 3.33 -2.68 -13.07
CA ILE A 54 4.45 -2.03 -13.75
C ILE A 54 3.98 -1.50 -15.12
N ALA A 55 3.31 -2.33 -15.92
CA ALA A 55 2.80 -1.94 -17.23
C ALA A 55 1.80 -0.78 -17.17
N ALA A 56 0.99 -0.71 -16.11
CA ALA A 56 0.02 0.35 -15.86
C ALA A 56 0.63 1.59 -15.18
N HIS A 57 1.93 1.66 -14.96
CA HIS A 57 2.64 2.75 -14.27
C HIS A 57 2.08 3.08 -12.88
N ARG A 58 1.61 2.07 -12.14
CA ARG A 58 1.09 2.19 -10.79
C ARG A 58 1.93 1.50 -9.72
N GLY A 59 2.91 0.67 -10.12
CA GLY A 59 3.88 0.10 -9.19
C GLY A 59 4.84 1.17 -8.68
N MET A 60 4.98 1.28 -7.34
CA MET A 60 5.93 2.17 -6.68
C MET A 60 6.90 1.33 -5.84
N VAL A 61 8.18 1.63 -5.92
CA VAL A 61 9.20 1.02 -5.07
C VAL A 61 9.78 2.04 -4.10
N MET A 62 10.03 1.60 -2.88
CA MET A 62 10.81 2.34 -1.90
C MET A 62 12.27 1.89 -2.02
N VAL A 63 13.17 2.86 -2.13
CA VAL A 63 14.60 2.63 -2.31
C VAL A 63 15.36 3.24 -1.15
N CYS A 64 16.27 2.48 -0.56
CA CYS A 64 17.23 2.92 0.45
C CYS A 64 18.64 2.61 -0.05
N ASP A 65 19.49 3.64 -0.20
CA ASP A 65 20.87 3.49 -0.68
C ASP A 65 20.97 2.56 -1.92
N ASP A 66 20.19 2.88 -2.97
CA ASP A 66 20.07 2.13 -4.24
C ASP A 66 19.45 0.72 -4.13
N THR A 67 19.02 0.29 -2.95
CA THR A 67 18.38 -1.01 -2.73
C THR A 67 16.88 -0.87 -2.61
N ILE A 68 16.10 -1.66 -3.37
CA ILE A 68 14.65 -1.73 -3.22
C ILE A 68 14.33 -2.46 -1.93
N VAL A 69 13.61 -1.78 -1.03
CA VAL A 69 13.24 -2.29 0.30
C VAL A 69 11.73 -2.39 0.51
N GLY A 70 10.94 -1.87 -0.41
CA GLY A 70 9.48 -1.92 -0.33
C GLY A 70 8.81 -1.76 -1.68
N TYR A 71 7.56 -2.17 -1.75
CA TYR A 71 6.71 -2.09 -2.93
C TYR A 71 5.26 -1.81 -2.55
N CYS A 72 4.57 -1.08 -3.40
CA CYS A 72 3.10 -1.02 -3.41
C CYS A 72 2.58 -0.71 -4.82
N ALA A 73 1.28 -0.92 -5.03
CA ALA A 73 0.56 -0.30 -6.13
C ALA A 73 -0.11 0.98 -5.64
N LEU A 74 0.21 2.12 -6.27
CA LEU A 74 -0.43 3.42 -6.04
C LEU A 74 -1.35 3.73 -7.21
N ILE A 75 -2.66 3.69 -6.98
CA ILE A 75 -3.70 3.86 -7.99
C ILE A 75 -4.34 5.23 -7.82
N THR A 76 -4.42 6.02 -8.90
CA THR A 76 -5.03 7.35 -8.91
C THR A 76 -6.18 7.45 -9.93
N THR A 77 -6.57 6.32 -10.50
CA THR A 77 -7.63 6.21 -11.52
C THR A 77 -8.97 5.72 -10.95
N GLY A 78 -9.05 5.57 -9.63
CA GLY A 78 -10.22 5.05 -8.93
C GLY A 78 -10.19 3.53 -8.76
N ASP A 79 -10.92 3.08 -7.75
CA ASP A 79 -11.13 1.66 -7.47
C ASP A 79 -12.62 1.40 -7.24
N PRO A 80 -13.31 0.68 -8.13
CA PRO A 80 -14.74 0.37 -7.99
C PRO A 80 -15.09 -0.36 -6.68
N CYS A 81 -14.16 -1.12 -6.09
CA CYS A 81 -14.38 -1.75 -4.79
C CYS A 81 -14.62 -0.75 -3.67
N TYR A 82 -14.16 0.49 -3.85
CA TYR A 82 -14.30 1.57 -2.86
C TYR A 82 -15.55 2.42 -3.03
N ASP A 83 -16.32 2.21 -4.11
CA ASP A 83 -17.58 2.94 -4.32
C ASP A 83 -18.68 2.49 -3.37
N ASN A 84 -18.60 1.25 -2.87
CA ASN A 84 -19.56 0.69 -1.92
C ASN A 84 -18.88 0.51 -0.56
N ILE A 85 -18.97 1.53 0.28
CA ILE A 85 -18.57 1.46 1.67
C ILE A 85 -19.82 1.32 2.55
N TRP A 86 -19.75 0.48 3.57
CA TRP A 86 -20.80 0.35 4.58
C TRP A 86 -20.23 0.46 5.99
N ASP A 87 -21.10 0.54 6.96
CA ASP A 87 -20.74 0.72 8.37
C ASP A 87 -19.90 1.98 8.61
N GLY A 88 -20.22 3.02 7.81
CA GLY A 88 -19.54 4.30 7.81
C GLY A 88 -19.58 4.99 6.45
N GLN A 89 -18.66 5.93 6.25
CA GLN A 89 -18.55 6.71 5.01
C GLN A 89 -17.12 7.24 4.82
N TRP A 90 -16.73 7.49 3.57
CA TRP A 90 -15.48 8.17 3.26
C TRP A 90 -15.51 9.61 3.77
N LEU A 91 -14.31 10.18 4.01
CA LEU A 91 -14.16 11.60 4.37
C LEU A 91 -14.43 12.54 3.19
N THR A 92 -14.19 12.04 1.96
CA THR A 92 -14.41 12.78 0.73
C THR A 92 -15.53 12.16 -0.09
N THR A 93 -16.12 12.93 -1.02
CA THR A 93 -17.23 12.50 -1.86
C THR A 93 -16.78 11.92 -3.20
N SER A 94 -15.47 11.86 -3.48
CA SER A 94 -14.96 11.28 -4.72
C SER A 94 -15.17 9.77 -4.79
N ASN A 95 -15.37 9.26 -6.00
CA ASN A 95 -15.62 7.87 -6.31
C ASN A 95 -14.80 7.42 -7.54
N SER A 96 -14.94 6.18 -7.99
CA SER A 96 -14.16 5.65 -9.11
C SER A 96 -14.42 6.39 -10.44
N SER A 97 -15.60 6.97 -10.62
CA SER A 97 -15.96 7.72 -11.85
C SER A 97 -15.48 9.18 -11.84
N ASN A 98 -15.20 9.72 -10.65
CA ASN A 98 -14.74 11.10 -10.45
C ASN A 98 -13.57 11.06 -9.43
N CYS A 99 -12.56 10.30 -9.75
CA CYS A 99 -11.47 9.99 -8.83
C CYS A 99 -10.57 11.20 -8.57
N ARG A 100 -10.50 11.61 -7.29
CA ARG A 100 -9.54 12.60 -6.76
C ARG A 100 -8.81 12.06 -5.54
N TYR A 101 -8.83 10.75 -5.34
CA TYR A 101 -8.10 10.06 -4.28
C TYR A 101 -7.05 9.12 -4.86
N SER A 102 -6.03 8.82 -4.09
CA SER A 102 -5.13 7.71 -4.34
C SER A 102 -5.52 6.49 -3.52
N VAL A 103 -5.21 5.31 -4.01
CA VAL A 103 -5.37 4.04 -3.29
C VAL A 103 -4.03 3.33 -3.21
N VAL A 104 -3.69 2.84 -2.03
CA VAL A 104 -2.50 1.99 -1.82
C VAL A 104 -2.94 0.54 -1.70
N HIS A 105 -2.49 -0.29 -2.64
CA HIS A 105 -2.67 -1.73 -2.60
C HIS A 105 -1.33 -2.46 -2.52
N ARG A 106 -1.35 -3.67 -1.98
CA ARG A 106 -0.21 -4.58 -1.98
C ARG A 106 1.07 -3.98 -1.38
N ILE A 107 0.93 -3.15 -0.34
CA ILE A 107 2.11 -2.60 0.33
C ILE A 107 2.85 -3.70 1.08
N GLY A 108 4.15 -3.81 0.83
CA GLY A 108 5.04 -4.75 1.49
C GLY A 108 6.44 -4.16 1.65
N ILE A 109 7.12 -4.57 2.70
CA ILE A 109 8.51 -4.22 3.00
C ILE A 109 9.32 -5.51 3.01
N ASP A 110 10.59 -5.45 2.66
CA ASP A 110 11.50 -6.58 2.77
C ASP A 110 11.45 -7.15 4.20
N ALA A 111 11.05 -8.42 4.32
CA ALA A 111 10.82 -9.07 5.61
C ALA A 111 12.06 -9.06 6.52
N SER A 112 13.27 -9.02 5.94
CA SER A 112 14.53 -8.92 6.69
C SER A 112 14.72 -7.57 7.40
N LEU A 113 13.95 -6.54 7.01
CA LEU A 113 14.02 -5.17 7.51
C LEU A 113 12.81 -4.80 8.40
N THR A 114 12.04 -5.80 8.82
CA THR A 114 10.88 -5.60 9.69
C THR A 114 11.28 -4.94 11.01
N GLY A 115 10.41 -4.05 11.53
CA GLY A 115 10.62 -3.36 12.80
C GLY A 115 11.46 -2.08 12.74
N GLN A 116 11.95 -1.70 11.56
CA GLN A 116 12.74 -0.49 11.36
C GLN A 116 11.91 0.77 11.00
N GLY A 117 10.59 0.69 11.03
CA GLY A 117 9.70 1.81 10.73
C GLY A 117 9.56 2.13 9.24
N LEU A 118 10.07 1.27 8.35
CA LEU A 118 10.08 1.50 6.89
C LEU A 118 8.67 1.57 6.30
N ALA A 119 7.71 0.81 6.83
CA ALA A 119 6.32 0.88 6.37
C ALA A 119 5.70 2.27 6.59
N GLN A 120 5.95 2.87 7.77
CA GLN A 120 5.49 4.23 8.06
C GLN A 120 6.21 5.27 7.19
N GLN A 121 7.51 5.11 6.98
CA GLN A 121 8.29 5.99 6.10
C GLN A 121 7.79 5.89 4.65
N PHE A 122 7.50 4.69 4.16
CA PHE A 122 6.96 4.47 2.83
C PHE A 122 5.58 5.15 2.67
N LEU A 123 4.68 4.94 3.62
CA LEU A 123 3.38 5.62 3.60
C LEU A 123 3.49 7.15 3.60
N LYS A 124 4.44 7.73 4.35
CA LYS A 124 4.69 9.19 4.31
C LYS A 124 5.11 9.66 2.92
N LEU A 125 6.02 8.93 2.26
CA LEU A 125 6.46 9.27 0.92
C LEU A 125 5.32 9.13 -0.09
N LEU A 126 4.46 8.11 0.05
CA LEU A 126 3.30 7.90 -0.80
C LEU A 126 2.21 8.99 -0.60
N LEU A 127 2.01 9.47 0.63
CA LEU A 127 1.13 10.61 0.90
C LEU A 127 1.62 11.86 0.18
N GLU A 128 2.92 12.14 0.24
CA GLU A 128 3.51 13.28 -0.48
C GLU A 128 3.41 13.12 -2.00
N GLU A 129 3.71 11.94 -2.53
CA GLU A 129 3.53 11.64 -3.97
C GLU A 129 2.07 11.84 -4.41
N SER A 130 1.12 11.37 -3.62
CA SER A 130 -0.31 11.55 -3.90
C SER A 130 -0.71 13.02 -3.90
N ARG A 131 -0.17 13.82 -2.99
CA ARG A 131 -0.37 15.27 -2.95
C ARG A 131 0.18 15.95 -4.21
N GLN A 132 1.38 15.56 -4.64
CA GLN A 132 1.99 16.07 -5.87
C GLN A 132 1.21 15.67 -7.13
N ARG A 133 0.53 14.53 -7.12
CA ARG A 133 -0.39 14.10 -8.19
C ARG A 133 -1.76 14.81 -8.15
N GLY A 134 -1.99 15.70 -7.19
CA GLY A 134 -3.23 16.45 -7.06
C GLY A 134 -4.40 15.69 -6.45
N CYS A 135 -4.13 14.59 -5.75
CA CYS A 135 -5.17 13.88 -5.01
C CYS A 135 -5.61 14.70 -3.78
N GLU A 136 -6.89 14.61 -3.41
CA GLU A 136 -7.44 15.26 -2.21
C GLU A 136 -7.34 14.38 -0.97
N SER A 137 -7.19 13.06 -1.16
CA SER A 137 -7.05 12.09 -0.08
C SER A 137 -6.32 10.84 -0.54
N MET A 138 -5.87 10.05 0.43
CA MET A 138 -5.39 8.69 0.22
C MET A 138 -6.30 7.71 0.96
N ARG A 139 -6.70 6.65 0.28
CA ARG A 139 -7.49 5.54 0.81
C ARG A 139 -6.66 4.26 0.86
N ILE A 140 -6.87 3.49 1.90
CA ILE A 140 -6.24 2.18 2.08
C ILE A 140 -7.19 1.25 2.82
N ASP A 141 -7.15 -0.03 2.51
CA ASP A 141 -7.87 -1.04 3.25
C ASP A 141 -6.93 -2.06 3.87
N THR A 142 -7.37 -2.73 4.91
CA THR A 142 -6.62 -3.80 5.56
C THR A 142 -7.55 -4.84 6.18
N ASN A 143 -7.07 -6.07 6.31
CA ASN A 143 -7.80 -7.14 6.97
C ASN A 143 -7.87 -6.87 8.50
N GLU A 144 -8.91 -7.40 9.15
CA GLU A 144 -9.09 -7.30 10.59
C GLU A 144 -8.00 -8.00 11.40
N ASP A 145 -7.33 -9.00 10.84
CA ASP A 145 -6.20 -9.71 11.46
C ASP A 145 -4.84 -9.04 11.25
N ASN A 146 -4.76 -7.99 10.42
CA ASN A 146 -3.52 -7.25 10.20
C ASN A 146 -3.32 -6.18 11.28
N VAL A 147 -3.03 -6.66 12.50
CA VAL A 147 -2.86 -5.83 13.70
C VAL A 147 -1.81 -4.72 13.49
N GLN A 148 -0.76 -5.01 12.70
CA GLN A 148 0.29 -4.04 12.42
C GLN A 148 -0.25 -2.83 11.64
N MET A 149 -0.99 -3.05 10.56
CA MET A 149 -1.57 -1.96 9.78
C MET A 149 -2.66 -1.22 10.56
N LEU A 150 -3.52 -1.95 11.30
CA LEU A 150 -4.53 -1.36 12.17
C LEU A 150 -3.92 -0.44 13.25
N HIS A 151 -2.67 -0.69 13.66
CA HIS A 151 -1.94 0.15 14.60
C HIS A 151 -1.23 1.34 13.92
N ILE A 152 -0.65 1.12 12.74
CA ILE A 152 0.11 2.15 12.01
C ILE A 152 -0.81 3.23 11.44
N LEU A 153 -1.91 2.86 10.79
CA LEU A 153 -2.76 3.80 10.05
C LEU A 153 -3.29 4.94 10.93
N PRO A 154 -3.90 4.69 12.11
CA PRO A 154 -4.36 5.79 12.97
C PRO A 154 -3.22 6.68 13.47
N LYS A 155 -2.05 6.10 13.77
CA LYS A 155 -0.87 6.87 14.18
C LYS A 155 -0.35 7.80 13.10
N MET A 156 -0.58 7.46 11.84
CA MET A 156 -0.22 8.29 10.70
C MET A 156 -1.27 9.31 10.31
N GLY A 157 -2.39 9.36 11.03
CA GLY A 157 -3.47 10.31 10.78
C GLY A 157 -4.58 9.79 9.87
N PHE A 158 -4.58 8.51 9.52
CA PHE A 158 -5.71 7.90 8.81
C PHE A 158 -6.91 7.72 9.74
N THR A 159 -8.08 8.08 9.24
CA THR A 159 -9.37 7.87 9.90
C THR A 159 -10.00 6.57 9.41
N ARG A 160 -10.48 5.73 10.32
CA ARG A 160 -11.29 4.56 9.94
C ARG A 160 -12.64 5.05 9.45
N CYS A 161 -12.98 4.71 8.21
CA CYS A 161 -14.16 5.21 7.52
C CYS A 161 -15.32 4.19 7.46
N GLY A 162 -15.03 2.91 7.58
CA GLY A 162 -16.03 1.85 7.47
C GLY A 162 -15.44 0.55 6.98
N ILE A 163 -16.22 -0.16 6.18
CA ILE A 163 -15.85 -1.46 5.59
C ILE A 163 -16.08 -1.41 4.09
N VAL A 164 -15.12 -1.91 3.32
CA VAL A 164 -15.25 -2.17 1.88
C VAL A 164 -15.11 -3.67 1.62
N ARG A 165 -15.58 -4.14 0.47
CA ARG A 165 -15.41 -5.52 0.04
C ARG A 165 -14.50 -5.57 -1.17
N VAL A 166 -13.39 -6.26 -0.99
CA VAL A 166 -12.50 -6.66 -2.10
C VAL A 166 -12.76 -8.13 -2.45
N GLU A 167 -12.12 -8.64 -3.49
CA GLU A 167 -12.32 -10.03 -3.94
C GLU A 167 -12.14 -11.06 -2.82
N ASP A 168 -11.17 -10.84 -1.94
CA ASP A 168 -10.82 -11.72 -0.83
C ASP A 168 -11.65 -11.49 0.46
N GLY A 169 -12.68 -10.65 0.41
CA GLY A 169 -13.63 -10.44 1.51
C GLY A 169 -13.68 -9.01 2.05
N PRO A 170 -14.29 -8.82 3.23
CA PRO A 170 -14.42 -7.50 3.85
C PRO A 170 -13.07 -6.99 4.37
N ARG A 171 -12.89 -5.67 4.31
CA ARG A 171 -11.69 -4.96 4.78
C ARG A 171 -12.09 -3.71 5.57
N HIS A 172 -11.35 -3.40 6.61
CA HIS A 172 -11.42 -2.10 7.26
C HIS A 172 -10.86 -1.02 6.33
N ALA A 173 -11.67 -0.01 6.07
CA ALA A 173 -11.36 1.09 5.16
C ALA A 173 -10.89 2.32 5.95
N PHE A 174 -9.82 2.93 5.46
CA PHE A 174 -9.20 4.11 6.05
C PHE A 174 -8.98 5.18 4.99
N GLU A 175 -9.11 6.45 5.38
CA GLU A 175 -8.83 7.60 4.52
C GLU A 175 -8.07 8.68 5.30
N GLN A 176 -7.13 9.33 4.62
CA GLN A 176 -6.42 10.52 5.10
C GLN A 176 -6.54 11.64 4.07
N LEU A 177 -6.94 12.82 4.51
CA LEU A 177 -6.92 14.04 3.69
C LEU A 177 -5.47 14.49 3.46
N LEU A 178 -5.20 15.06 2.26
CA LEU A 178 -3.86 15.47 1.81
C LEU A 178 -3.67 16.99 1.83
#